data_a5b10efa4f3e0aa19c2e0c90b0529d11
#
_entry.id   a5b10efa4f3e0aa19c2e0c90b0529d11
#
_cell.length_a   1.000
_cell.length_b   1.000
_cell.length_c   1.000
_cell.angle_alpha   90.00
_cell.angle_beta   90.00
_cell.angle_gamma   90.00
#
_symmetry.space_group_name_H-M   'P 1'
#
loop_
_entity.id
_entity.type
_entity.pdbx_description
1 polymer ?
#
loop_
_entity_poly.entity_id
_entity_poly.type
_entity_poly.pdbx_seq_one_letter_code
_entity_poly.pdbx_strand_id
1 'polypeptide(L)'
;MAALVLPVLAWSQFDRIDVEEVDNGGAVSGKTFRIYAVMQNEGDVIDAVFGEEGKPLSISSTASFYQHPKGSGLASEVQRFDIQNDAALAYDSWVTIGLEDNYMNSLTGFLIDLTEFEAGN
;
A
#
# COMPACT_ATOMS: atom_id res chain seq x y z
N MET A 1 37.30 16.23 -7.62
CA MET A 1 36.69 16.20 -8.69
C MET A 1 35.52 15.35 -8.89
N ALA A 2 35.47 14.55 -9.82
CA ALA A 2 34.31 13.77 -10.25
C ALA A 2 33.71 12.86 -9.18
N ALA A 3 34.47 12.46 -8.21
CA ALA A 3 34.03 11.60 -7.12
C ALA A 3 32.80 12.16 -6.34
N LEU A 4 32.63 13.43 -6.34
CA LEU A 4 31.52 14.08 -5.63
C LEU A 4 30.17 13.86 -6.27
N VAL A 5 30.15 13.48 -7.52
CA VAL A 5 28.93 13.27 -8.29
C VAL A 5 28.38 11.88 -8.04
N LEU A 6 29.21 10.91 -7.76
CA LEU A 6 28.87 9.51 -7.69
C LEU A 6 27.81 9.15 -6.62
N PRO A 7 27.87 9.70 -5.41
CA PRO A 7 26.86 9.39 -4.40
C PRO A 7 25.44 9.75 -4.82
N VAL A 8 25.28 10.79 -5.60
CA VAL A 8 23.97 11.24 -6.09
C VAL A 8 23.35 10.21 -7.01
N LEU A 9 24.14 9.47 -7.74
CA LEU A 9 23.67 8.46 -8.70
C LEU A 9 23.16 7.18 -8.03
N ALA A 10 23.51 6.97 -6.76
CA ALA A 10 23.09 5.79 -6.02
C ALA A 10 21.74 5.95 -5.32
N TRP A 11 21.10 7.10 -5.41
CA TRP A 11 19.87 7.39 -4.68
C TRP A 11 18.67 7.00 -5.52
N SER A 12 17.86 6.10 -4.97
CA SER A 12 16.53 5.81 -5.45
C SER A 12 15.66 7.04 -5.32
N GLN A 13 14.94 7.38 -6.38
CA GLN A 13 14.08 8.55 -6.38
C GLN A 13 12.66 8.16 -6.76
N PHE A 14 11.73 8.73 -6.02
CA PHE A 14 10.32 8.69 -6.36
C PHE A 14 10.08 9.47 -7.66
N ASP A 15 9.34 8.89 -8.58
CA ASP A 15 8.97 9.53 -9.84
C ASP A 15 7.56 10.11 -9.78
N ARG A 16 6.58 9.24 -9.62
CA ARG A 16 5.16 9.64 -9.67
C ARG A 16 4.24 8.67 -8.95
N ILE A 17 2.99 9.07 -8.82
CA ILE A 17 1.88 8.19 -8.44
C ILE A 17 1.14 7.77 -9.72
N ASP A 18 0.93 6.48 -9.90
CA ASP A 18 0.03 5.92 -10.89
C ASP A 18 -1.23 5.38 -10.19
N VAL A 19 -2.38 5.54 -10.84
CA VAL A 19 -3.67 5.05 -10.36
C VAL A 19 -4.28 4.13 -11.41
N GLU A 20 -4.61 2.92 -11.00
CA GLU A 20 -5.28 1.91 -11.82
C GLU A 20 -6.67 1.64 -11.24
N GLU A 21 -7.73 1.74 -12.05
CA GLU A 21 -9.04 1.23 -11.69
C GLU A 21 -9.09 -0.27 -11.94
N VAL A 22 -9.42 -1.04 -10.92
CA VAL A 22 -9.47 -2.51 -10.95
C VAL A 22 -10.93 -2.95 -11.04
N ASP A 23 -11.24 -3.83 -11.99
CA ASP A 23 -12.54 -4.48 -12.06
C ASP A 23 -12.67 -5.49 -10.91
N ASN A 24 -13.53 -5.21 -9.97
CA ASN A 24 -13.80 -6.09 -8.83
C ASN A 24 -14.91 -7.13 -9.11
N GLY A 25 -15.46 -7.15 -10.32
CA GLY A 25 -16.47 -8.12 -10.72
C GLY A 25 -17.77 -8.05 -9.89
N GLY A 26 -18.00 -6.98 -9.16
CA GLY A 26 -19.14 -6.82 -8.26
C GLY A 26 -18.97 -7.52 -6.91
N ALA A 27 -17.77 -7.99 -6.57
CA ALA A 27 -17.50 -8.61 -5.26
C ALA A 27 -17.67 -7.63 -4.10
N VAL A 28 -17.42 -6.35 -4.34
CA VAL A 28 -17.67 -5.24 -3.41
C VAL A 28 -18.41 -4.13 -4.12
N SER A 29 -19.17 -3.32 -3.38
CA SER A 29 -19.81 -2.13 -3.94
C SER A 29 -18.79 -1.03 -4.18
N GLY A 30 -19.04 -0.18 -5.16
CA GLY A 30 -18.15 0.93 -5.50
C GLY A 30 -16.98 0.52 -6.40
N LYS A 31 -16.05 1.43 -6.54
CA LYS A 31 -14.87 1.26 -7.39
C LYS A 31 -13.66 0.86 -6.58
N THR A 32 -12.83 0.02 -7.18
CA THR A 32 -11.55 -0.42 -6.60
C THR A 32 -10.41 0.21 -7.37
N PHE A 33 -9.46 0.76 -6.64
CA PHE A 33 -8.26 1.39 -7.22
C PHE A 33 -7.00 0.79 -6.62
N ARG A 34 -5.97 0.62 -7.44
CA ARG A 34 -4.60 0.45 -7.01
C ARG A 34 -3.84 1.75 -7.21
N ILE A 35 -3.14 2.18 -6.19
CA ILE A 35 -2.32 3.39 -6.21
C ILE A 35 -0.87 2.96 -6.03
N TYR A 36 -0.06 3.26 -7.03
CA TYR A 36 1.34 2.86 -7.07
C TYR A 36 2.26 4.05 -6.86
N ALA A 37 3.24 3.90 -5.98
CA ALA A 37 4.42 4.73 -6.00
C ALA A 37 5.40 4.18 -7.03
N VAL A 38 5.71 4.97 -8.05
CA VAL A 38 6.60 4.58 -9.15
C VAL A 38 7.98 5.20 -8.93
N MET A 39 9.00 4.39 -9.02
CA MET A 39 10.38 4.82 -8.88
C MET A 39 10.99 5.15 -10.24
N GLN A 40 12.05 5.98 -10.25
CA GLN A 40 12.67 6.45 -11.49
C GLN A 40 13.41 5.37 -12.26
N ASN A 41 14.03 4.43 -11.58
CA ASN A 41 14.86 3.43 -12.22
C ASN A 41 14.37 2.02 -11.95
N GLU A 42 14.56 1.15 -12.93
CA GLU A 42 14.37 -0.27 -12.74
C GLU A 42 15.34 -0.79 -11.66
N GLY A 43 14.81 -1.53 -10.72
CA GLY A 43 15.59 -2.03 -9.59
C GLY A 43 15.65 -1.12 -8.36
N ASP A 44 15.11 0.09 -8.44
CA ASP A 44 14.88 0.91 -7.24
C ASP A 44 13.90 0.19 -6.31
N VAL A 45 14.14 0.29 -5.00
CA VAL A 45 13.35 -0.40 -3.98
C VAL A 45 12.79 0.61 -2.99
N ILE A 46 11.53 0.42 -2.62
CA ILE A 46 10.91 1.11 -1.49
C ILE A 46 11.04 0.22 -0.26
N ASP A 47 11.80 0.68 0.72
CA ASP A 47 12.00 -0.05 1.98
C ASP A 47 11.01 0.36 3.06
N ALA A 48 10.54 1.60 3.01
CA ALA A 48 9.64 2.14 4.03
C ALA A 48 8.76 3.26 3.49
N VAL A 49 7.58 3.36 4.07
CA VAL A 49 6.66 4.51 3.94
C VAL A 49 6.39 4.99 5.36
N PHE A 50 6.60 6.26 5.64
CA PHE A 50 6.48 6.79 7.00
C PHE A 50 6.01 8.24 7.03
N GLY A 51 5.50 8.62 8.18
CA GLY A 51 5.26 10.02 8.55
C GLY A 51 6.23 10.48 9.63
N GLU A 52 6.32 11.76 9.81
CA GLU A 52 7.13 12.40 10.86
C GLU A 52 6.34 13.49 11.55
N GLU A 53 6.86 13.99 12.65
CA GLU A 53 6.24 15.12 13.37
C GLU A 53 6.08 16.32 12.42
N GLY A 54 4.85 16.86 12.34
CA GLY A 54 4.50 17.95 11.41
C GLY A 54 4.20 17.54 9.99
N LYS A 55 4.46 16.25 9.61
CA LYS A 55 4.13 15.68 8.30
C LYS A 55 3.67 14.23 8.47
N PRO A 56 2.53 14.01 9.12
CA PRO A 56 2.04 12.65 9.36
C PRO A 56 1.71 11.95 8.03
N LEU A 57 1.94 10.65 7.99
CA LEU A 57 1.38 9.82 6.95
C LEU A 57 -0.14 9.83 7.09
N SER A 58 -0.85 10.14 6.00
CA SER A 58 -2.30 10.11 6.01
C SER A 58 -2.83 9.40 4.77
N ILE A 59 -3.90 8.63 4.96
CA ILE A 59 -4.66 7.98 3.92
C ILE A 59 -6.10 8.43 4.09
N SER A 60 -6.64 9.13 3.12
CA SER A 60 -7.98 9.69 3.21
C SER A 60 -8.71 9.65 1.87
N SER A 61 -10.03 9.63 1.94
CA SER A 61 -10.91 9.65 0.77
C SER A 61 -12.15 10.50 1.07
N THR A 62 -12.79 10.98 0.01
CA THR A 62 -14.11 11.66 0.11
C THR A 62 -15.26 10.67 0.29
N ALA A 63 -15.01 9.39 0.12
CA ALA A 63 -15.94 8.29 0.37
C ALA A 63 -15.31 7.31 1.35
N SER A 64 -16.15 6.53 2.03
CA SER A 64 -15.65 5.51 2.95
C SER A 64 -14.85 4.44 2.23
N PHE A 65 -13.75 3.99 2.84
CA PHE A 65 -13.02 2.81 2.41
C PHE A 65 -13.82 1.54 2.70
N TYR A 66 -13.77 0.59 1.77
CA TYR A 66 -14.25 -0.75 2.05
C TYR A 66 -13.27 -1.45 2.98
N GLN A 67 -13.77 -1.97 4.09
CA GLN A 67 -13.00 -2.74 5.06
C GLN A 67 -13.67 -4.08 5.30
N HIS A 68 -12.96 -5.16 5.03
CA HIS A 68 -13.46 -6.51 5.21
C HIS A 68 -13.23 -6.98 6.66
N PRO A 69 -14.18 -7.72 7.30
CA PRO A 69 -14.01 -8.17 8.69
C PRO A 69 -12.78 -9.04 8.95
N LYS A 70 -12.28 -9.74 7.93
CA LYS A 70 -11.04 -10.54 7.99
C LYS A 70 -9.85 -9.84 7.37
N GLY A 71 -10.00 -8.57 6.98
CA GLY A 71 -8.95 -7.77 6.38
C GLY A 71 -8.06 -7.10 7.40
N SER A 72 -7.12 -6.33 6.90
CA SER A 72 -6.23 -5.48 7.70
C SER A 72 -5.78 -4.29 6.87
N GLY A 73 -5.41 -3.20 7.52
CA GLY A 73 -4.77 -2.05 6.87
C GLY A 73 -3.39 -2.36 6.28
N LEU A 74 -2.79 -3.50 6.60
CA LEU A 74 -1.55 -3.98 6.00
C LEU A 74 -1.81 -5.30 5.26
N ALA A 75 -1.46 -5.38 3.99
CA ALA A 75 -1.67 -6.58 3.18
C ALA A 75 -0.93 -7.81 3.75
N SER A 76 0.22 -7.61 4.40
CA SER A 76 0.99 -8.68 5.05
C SER A 76 0.24 -9.41 6.16
N GLU A 77 -0.82 -8.83 6.69
CA GLU A 77 -1.67 -9.43 7.73
C GLU A 77 -2.90 -10.15 7.16
N VAL A 78 -3.17 -9.99 5.87
CA VAL A 78 -4.30 -10.63 5.19
C VAL A 78 -3.92 -12.05 4.77
N GLN A 79 -4.68 -13.03 5.24
CA GLN A 79 -4.39 -14.45 5.00
C GLN A 79 -4.74 -14.85 3.56
N ARG A 80 -3.76 -15.37 2.83
CA ARG A 80 -3.98 -15.87 1.45
C ARG A 80 -5.08 -16.92 1.37
N PHE A 81 -5.15 -17.80 2.34
CA PHE A 81 -6.20 -18.83 2.42
C PHE A 81 -7.60 -18.20 2.51
N ASP A 82 -7.77 -17.14 3.28
CA ASP A 82 -9.06 -16.46 3.39
C ASP A 82 -9.46 -15.76 2.10
N ILE A 83 -8.50 -15.18 1.36
CA ILE A 83 -8.76 -14.59 0.04
C ILE A 83 -9.29 -15.63 -0.94
N GLN A 84 -8.76 -16.85 -0.91
CA GLN A 84 -9.20 -17.94 -1.79
C GLN A 84 -10.64 -18.38 -1.52
N ASN A 85 -11.12 -18.17 -0.31
CA ASN A 85 -12.47 -18.58 0.13
C ASN A 85 -13.48 -17.43 0.15
N ASP A 86 -13.03 -16.20 0.06
CA ASP A 86 -13.88 -15.01 0.08
C ASP A 86 -13.34 -13.95 -0.90
N ALA A 87 -13.97 -13.87 -2.07
CA ALA A 87 -13.52 -12.97 -3.14
C ALA A 87 -13.52 -11.48 -2.72
N ALA A 88 -14.40 -11.08 -1.81
CA ALA A 88 -14.48 -9.70 -1.35
C ALA A 88 -13.23 -9.28 -0.56
N LEU A 89 -12.56 -10.23 0.10
CA LEU A 89 -11.34 -9.96 0.85
C LEU A 89 -10.17 -9.51 -0.05
N ALA A 90 -10.14 -9.95 -1.30
CA ALA A 90 -9.13 -9.48 -2.27
C ALA A 90 -9.23 -7.98 -2.56
N TYR A 91 -10.37 -7.36 -2.26
CA TYR A 91 -10.66 -5.94 -2.50
C TYR A 91 -10.76 -5.14 -1.19
N ASP A 92 -10.27 -5.69 -0.10
CA ASP A 92 -10.08 -4.94 1.14
C ASP A 92 -9.16 -3.74 0.93
N SER A 93 -9.30 -2.72 1.76
CA SER A 93 -8.45 -1.54 1.68
C SER A 93 -7.21 -1.73 2.54
N TRP A 94 -6.05 -1.77 1.91
CA TRP A 94 -4.77 -2.04 2.58
C TRP A 94 -3.60 -1.31 1.91
N VAL A 95 -2.50 -1.26 2.63
CA VAL A 95 -1.21 -0.77 2.15
C VAL A 95 -0.23 -1.94 2.07
N THR A 96 0.60 -1.96 1.05
CA THR A 96 1.67 -2.96 0.92
C THR A 96 2.94 -2.38 0.32
N ILE A 97 4.04 -3.07 0.55
CA ILE A 97 5.28 -2.98 -0.24
C ILE A 97 5.55 -4.40 -0.73
N GLY A 98 5.22 -4.69 -1.99
CA GLY A 98 5.36 -6.01 -2.59
C GLY A 98 4.03 -6.75 -2.72
N LEU A 99 3.92 -7.92 -2.09
CA LEU A 99 2.77 -8.81 -2.27
C LEU A 99 1.49 -8.32 -1.57
N GLU A 100 0.36 -8.79 -2.05
CA GLU A 100 -0.99 -8.35 -1.65
C GLU A 100 -1.63 -9.25 -0.58
N ASP A 101 -0.84 -10.15 0.02
CA ASP A 101 -1.26 -11.03 1.10
C ASP A 101 -0.09 -11.38 2.04
N ASN A 102 -0.31 -12.26 2.99
CA ASN A 102 0.69 -12.67 3.96
C ASN A 102 1.77 -13.62 3.42
N TYR A 103 1.66 -14.08 2.18
CA TYR A 103 2.62 -15.04 1.63
C TYR A 103 3.93 -14.35 1.23
N MET A 104 5.03 -14.73 1.87
CA MET A 104 6.36 -14.14 1.64
C MET A 104 6.37 -12.60 1.73
N ASN A 105 5.51 -12.04 2.56
CA ASN A 105 5.39 -10.61 2.79
C ASN A 105 5.73 -10.31 4.26
N SER A 106 6.84 -9.62 4.46
CA SER A 106 7.34 -9.27 5.79
C SER A 106 7.14 -7.80 6.15
N LEU A 107 6.29 -7.10 5.41
CA LEU A 107 5.91 -5.74 5.76
C LEU A 107 5.29 -5.70 7.16
N THR A 108 5.79 -4.85 8.01
CA THR A 108 5.25 -4.62 9.35
C THR A 108 4.97 -3.16 9.58
N GLY A 109 3.88 -2.86 10.29
CA GLY A 109 3.60 -1.53 10.81
C GLY A 109 4.38 -1.29 12.11
N PHE A 110 5.04 -0.13 12.20
CA PHE A 110 5.72 0.29 13.41
C PHE A 110 5.32 1.73 13.73
N LEU A 111 4.75 1.94 14.91
CA LEU A 111 4.23 3.25 15.33
C LEU A 111 3.28 3.90 14.31
N ILE A 112 2.55 3.08 13.58
CA ILE A 112 1.51 3.52 12.65
C ILE A 112 0.13 3.30 13.30
N ASP A 113 -0.72 4.32 13.23
CA ASP A 113 -2.12 4.22 13.66
C ASP A 113 -3.02 4.18 12.42
N LEU A 114 -3.59 3.03 12.15
CA LEU A 114 -4.52 2.81 11.04
C LEU A 114 -5.99 2.73 11.48
N THR A 115 -6.28 3.08 12.73
CA THR A 115 -7.61 2.91 13.33
C THR A 115 -8.71 3.59 12.50
N GLU A 116 -8.52 4.84 12.10
CA GLU A 116 -9.49 5.57 11.29
C GLU A 116 -9.61 4.96 9.89
N PHE A 117 -8.51 4.59 9.27
CA PHE A 117 -8.50 3.93 7.97
C PHE A 117 -9.21 2.57 8.00
N GLU A 118 -8.94 1.76 9.01
CA GLU A 118 -9.60 0.45 9.19
C GLU A 118 -11.08 0.59 9.57
N ALA A 119 -11.47 1.73 10.15
CA ALA A 119 -12.87 2.07 10.37
C ALA A 119 -13.60 2.56 9.09
N GLY A 120 -12.88 2.69 7.97
CA GLY A 120 -13.44 3.12 6.69
C GLY A 120 -13.46 4.65 6.48
N ASN A 121 -12.74 5.38 7.30
CA ASN A 121 -12.70 6.86 7.25
C ASN A 121 -11.54 7.42 6.43
#